data_a8f43830d66cfde19e0f50120e3f8546
#
_entry.id   a8f43830d66cfde19e0f50120e3f8546
#
_cell.length_a   1.000
_cell.length_b   1.000
_cell.length_c   1.000
_cell.angle_alpha   90.00
_cell.angle_beta   90.00
_cell.angle_gamma   90.00
#
_symmetry.space_group_name_H-M   'P 1'
#
loop_
_entity.id
_entity.type
_entity.pdbx_description
1 polymer ?
#
loop_
_entity_poly.entity_id
_entity_poly.type
_entity_poly.pdbx_seq_one_letter_code
_entity_poly.pdbx_strand_id
1 'polypeptide(L)'
;MRTLMLAAMLAALALGVLTGLSVWVRPDGLTLLGPIIFVALLSEKTWYRRGEAIWKTLIGFGSLVLPYVFFNLALSGNAMPNTFYAKRAEYGLFWLSKPFPERLSDYLSPILASPFLVLIPGAVYWLVKRIQKKDLGVLASLFWVLGYIAIYFVSLPAYQHGRYIIPALPVMYLWGMVGLLEIILSPGVNRRLAIVWQMLTALLCLAFAFLGARQNVNDVLWVESEMVATAKWVNQNIPPDARLAVHDIGALGYYVQNPVVDMAGLITPGVVPFIRDETRLAQYLDSNSVDYLITLPSFYPQLTSQRELVFKAGLTPRPGILGESIGVYRWK
;
A
#
# COMPACT_ATOMS: atom_id res chain seq x y z
N MET A 1 -25.52 -35.97 -0.99
CA MET A 1 -24.97 -35.44 0.28
C MET A 1 -23.44 -35.51 0.33
N ARG A 2 -22.81 -36.64 0.06
CA ARG A 2 -21.33 -36.80 0.03
C ARG A 2 -20.63 -35.86 -0.99
N THR A 3 -21.17 -35.73 -2.19
CA THR A 3 -20.60 -34.89 -3.27
C THR A 3 -20.60 -33.39 -2.92
N LEU A 4 -21.70 -32.89 -2.34
CA LEU A 4 -21.78 -31.48 -1.88
C LEU A 4 -20.81 -31.19 -0.72
N MET A 5 -20.64 -32.19 0.15
CA MET A 5 -19.70 -32.07 1.26
C MET A 5 -18.25 -32.02 0.76
N LEU A 6 -17.90 -32.90 -0.20
CA LEU A 6 -16.59 -32.88 -0.83
C LEU A 6 -16.32 -31.54 -1.56
N ALA A 7 -17.31 -31.04 -2.31
CA ALA A 7 -17.20 -29.76 -2.99
C ALA A 7 -16.95 -28.58 -2.01
N ALA A 8 -17.68 -28.52 -0.89
CA ALA A 8 -17.47 -27.50 0.14
C ALA A 8 -16.07 -27.59 0.78
N MET A 9 -15.59 -28.81 0.98
CA MET A 9 -14.25 -29.06 1.54
C MET A 9 -13.14 -28.63 0.59
N LEU A 10 -13.29 -28.92 -0.70
CA LEU A 10 -12.35 -28.49 -1.74
C LEU A 10 -12.38 -26.95 -1.89
N ALA A 11 -13.55 -26.35 -1.81
CA ALA A 11 -13.69 -24.90 -1.85
C ALA A 11 -12.97 -24.23 -0.68
N ALA A 12 -13.08 -24.72 0.55
CA ALA A 12 -12.38 -24.19 1.71
C ALA A 12 -10.84 -24.28 1.56
N LEU A 13 -10.34 -25.41 1.08
CA LEU A 13 -8.92 -25.61 0.79
C LEU A 13 -8.45 -24.64 -0.31
N ALA A 14 -9.21 -24.54 -1.41
CA ALA A 14 -8.89 -23.64 -2.52
C ALA A 14 -8.87 -22.17 -2.10
N LEU A 15 -9.83 -21.73 -1.26
CA LEU A 15 -9.83 -20.37 -0.68
C LEU A 15 -8.59 -20.13 0.15
N GLY A 16 -8.15 -21.12 0.95
CA GLY A 16 -6.89 -21.03 1.69
C GLY A 16 -5.68 -20.85 0.78
N VAL A 17 -5.57 -21.68 -0.28
CA VAL A 17 -4.50 -21.59 -1.29
C VAL A 17 -4.52 -20.21 -1.98
N LEU A 18 -5.68 -19.74 -2.45
CA LEU A 18 -5.80 -18.41 -3.09
C LEU A 18 -5.40 -17.29 -2.15
N THR A 19 -5.78 -17.37 -0.88
CA THR A 19 -5.34 -16.41 0.13
C THR A 19 -3.83 -16.48 0.36
N GLY A 20 -3.26 -17.68 0.42
CA GLY A 20 -1.81 -17.86 0.50
C GLY A 20 -1.08 -17.27 -0.71
N LEU A 21 -1.58 -17.46 -1.92
CA LEU A 21 -1.05 -16.84 -3.14
C LEU A 21 -1.12 -15.31 -3.07
N SER A 22 -2.21 -14.76 -2.54
CA SER A 22 -2.35 -13.30 -2.40
C SER A 22 -1.27 -12.70 -1.50
N VAL A 23 -0.78 -13.44 -0.48
CA VAL A 23 0.33 -13.00 0.39
C VAL A 23 1.66 -12.89 -0.39
N TRP A 24 1.89 -13.77 -1.38
CA TRP A 24 3.06 -13.65 -2.27
C TRP A 24 3.01 -12.44 -3.18
N VAL A 25 1.80 -12.00 -3.57
CA VAL A 25 1.62 -10.76 -4.35
C VAL A 25 1.77 -9.55 -3.46
N ARG A 26 1.10 -9.55 -2.30
CA ARG A 26 1.20 -8.49 -1.28
C ARG A 26 0.99 -9.09 0.10
N PRO A 27 1.84 -8.76 1.08
CA PRO A 27 1.73 -9.30 2.44
C PRO A 27 0.36 -9.06 3.10
N ASP A 28 -0.32 -7.96 2.75
CA ASP A 28 -1.66 -7.62 3.25
C ASP A 28 -2.77 -8.55 2.73
N GLY A 29 -2.50 -9.40 1.74
CA GLY A 29 -3.35 -10.53 1.38
C GLY A 29 -3.71 -11.45 2.55
N LEU A 30 -2.86 -11.48 3.59
CA LEU A 30 -3.13 -12.14 4.87
C LEU A 30 -4.49 -11.73 5.48
N THR A 31 -4.92 -10.50 5.28
CA THR A 31 -6.19 -9.98 5.82
C THR A 31 -7.42 -10.67 5.26
N LEU A 32 -7.31 -11.33 4.09
CA LEU A 32 -8.41 -12.09 3.49
C LEU A 32 -8.78 -13.35 4.27
N LEU A 33 -7.92 -13.85 5.16
CA LEU A 33 -8.28 -14.94 6.07
C LEU A 33 -9.45 -14.57 6.98
N GLY A 34 -9.50 -13.30 7.45
CA GLY A 34 -10.53 -12.82 8.36
C GLY A 34 -11.95 -13.08 7.85
N PRO A 35 -12.35 -12.55 6.68
CA PRO A 35 -13.68 -12.78 6.12
C PRO A 35 -13.97 -14.23 5.78
N ILE A 36 -12.99 -15.03 5.38
CA ILE A 36 -13.19 -16.46 5.10
C ILE A 36 -13.54 -17.20 6.39
N ILE A 37 -12.76 -16.98 7.45
CA ILE A 37 -13.03 -17.56 8.77
C ILE A 37 -14.38 -17.06 9.31
N PHE A 38 -14.69 -15.78 9.16
CA PHE A 38 -15.96 -15.18 9.57
C PHE A 38 -17.15 -15.89 8.89
N VAL A 39 -17.08 -16.10 7.58
CA VAL A 39 -18.12 -16.85 6.84
C VAL A 39 -18.20 -18.29 7.33
N ALA A 40 -17.09 -18.99 7.49
CA ALA A 40 -17.09 -20.38 7.98
C ALA A 40 -17.73 -20.53 9.37
N LEU A 41 -17.51 -19.54 10.26
CA LEU A 41 -18.12 -19.53 11.60
C LEU A 41 -19.63 -19.31 11.58
N LEU A 42 -20.15 -18.54 10.63
CA LEU A 42 -21.57 -18.17 10.58
C LEU A 42 -22.41 -19.02 9.64
N SER A 43 -21.82 -19.57 8.57
CA SER A 43 -22.56 -20.38 7.58
C SER A 43 -22.77 -21.82 8.02
N GLU A 44 -21.84 -22.40 8.77
CA GLU A 44 -21.88 -23.79 9.14
C GLU A 44 -22.71 -24.03 10.42
N LYS A 45 -23.60 -25.03 10.37
CA LYS A 45 -24.56 -25.33 11.44
C LYS A 45 -23.93 -25.98 12.68
N THR A 46 -22.88 -26.78 12.51
CA THR A 46 -22.27 -27.55 13.59
C THR A 46 -20.83 -27.09 13.84
N TRP A 47 -20.40 -27.11 15.08
CA TRP A 47 -19.03 -26.77 15.47
C TRP A 47 -17.98 -27.63 14.76
N TYR A 48 -18.32 -28.91 14.54
CA TYR A 48 -17.44 -29.83 13.80
C TYR A 48 -17.18 -29.34 12.36
N ARG A 49 -18.23 -28.96 11.62
CA ARG A 49 -18.09 -28.44 10.25
C ARG A 49 -17.40 -27.09 10.19
N ARG A 50 -17.64 -26.21 11.16
CA ARG A 50 -16.91 -24.94 11.31
C ARG A 50 -15.42 -25.20 11.44
N GLY A 51 -15.05 -26.07 12.39
CA GLY A 51 -13.65 -26.45 12.60
C GLY A 51 -13.03 -27.09 11.39
N GLU A 52 -13.76 -27.96 10.68
CA GLU A 52 -13.29 -28.60 9.46
C GLU A 52 -13.05 -27.61 8.31
N ALA A 53 -13.97 -26.67 8.07
CA ALA A 53 -13.80 -25.63 7.06
C ALA A 53 -12.62 -24.72 7.36
N ILE A 54 -12.52 -24.25 8.62
CA ILE A 54 -11.41 -23.40 9.07
C ILE A 54 -10.07 -24.14 8.92
N TRP A 55 -10.00 -25.39 9.40
CA TRP A 55 -8.77 -26.18 9.33
C TRP A 55 -8.29 -26.41 7.89
N LYS A 56 -9.19 -26.70 6.97
CA LYS A 56 -8.84 -26.86 5.54
C LYS A 56 -8.40 -25.56 4.91
N THR A 57 -9.06 -24.45 5.24
CA THR A 57 -8.60 -23.13 4.82
C THR A 57 -7.19 -22.85 5.34
N LEU A 58 -6.91 -23.15 6.61
CA LEU A 58 -5.58 -22.95 7.20
C LEU A 58 -4.52 -23.88 6.60
N ILE A 59 -4.85 -25.13 6.26
CA ILE A 59 -3.93 -26.03 5.54
C ILE A 59 -3.58 -25.43 4.16
N GLY A 60 -4.61 -25.08 3.37
CA GLY A 60 -4.38 -24.46 2.06
C GLY A 60 -3.57 -23.16 2.14
N PHE A 61 -3.88 -22.32 3.09
CA PHE A 61 -3.14 -21.08 3.38
C PHE A 61 -1.70 -21.35 3.81
N GLY A 62 -1.51 -22.24 4.78
CA GLY A 62 -0.20 -22.58 5.36
C GLY A 62 0.73 -23.21 4.32
N SER A 63 0.20 -24.00 3.38
CA SER A 63 0.99 -24.63 2.32
C SER A 63 1.79 -23.62 1.47
N LEU A 64 1.30 -22.38 1.35
CA LEU A 64 1.97 -21.30 0.60
C LEU A 64 2.61 -20.25 1.49
N VAL A 65 2.02 -19.97 2.65
CA VAL A 65 2.56 -18.93 3.53
C VAL A 65 3.75 -19.42 4.35
N LEU A 66 3.81 -20.69 4.71
CA LEU A 66 5.00 -21.22 5.39
C LEU A 66 6.27 -21.09 4.51
N PRO A 67 6.28 -21.53 3.24
CA PRO A 67 7.42 -21.26 2.35
C PRO A 67 7.73 -19.76 2.21
N TYR A 68 6.72 -18.88 2.15
CA TYR A 68 6.92 -17.44 2.12
C TYR A 68 7.62 -16.91 3.37
N VAL A 69 7.22 -17.35 4.55
CA VAL A 69 7.85 -16.97 5.82
C VAL A 69 9.28 -17.48 5.89
N PHE A 70 9.54 -18.73 5.53
CA PHE A 70 10.90 -19.28 5.48
C PHE A 70 11.79 -18.52 4.51
N PHE A 71 11.27 -18.14 3.34
CA PHE A 71 11.99 -17.33 2.36
C PHE A 71 12.40 -15.97 2.95
N ASN A 72 11.47 -15.26 3.61
CA ASN A 72 11.77 -13.97 4.25
C ASN A 72 12.78 -14.13 5.41
N LEU A 73 12.66 -15.18 6.24
CA LEU A 73 13.59 -15.48 7.31
C LEU A 73 15.00 -15.73 6.78
N ALA A 74 15.12 -16.44 5.67
CA ALA A 74 16.42 -16.70 5.03
C ALA A 74 17.04 -15.44 4.43
N LEU A 75 16.24 -14.52 3.90
CA LEU A 75 16.73 -13.29 3.25
C LEU A 75 17.04 -12.17 4.25
N SER A 76 16.20 -11.95 5.23
CA SER A 76 16.25 -10.75 6.09
C SER A 76 16.24 -11.06 7.59
N GLY A 77 16.16 -12.33 7.98
CA GLY A 77 16.01 -12.72 9.38
C GLY A 77 14.63 -12.42 9.98
N ASN A 78 13.67 -11.98 9.18
CA ASN A 78 12.34 -11.55 9.62
C ASN A 78 11.24 -12.36 8.92
N ALA A 79 10.11 -12.61 9.60
CA ALA A 79 8.99 -13.38 9.05
C ALA A 79 8.24 -12.63 7.92
N MET A 80 8.21 -11.31 7.98
CA MET A 80 7.61 -10.44 6.95
C MET A 80 8.72 -9.77 6.13
N PRO A 81 8.42 -9.30 4.90
CA PRO A 81 9.39 -8.56 4.10
C PRO A 81 9.97 -7.37 4.87
N ASN A 82 11.25 -7.11 4.65
CA ASN A 82 11.95 -6.02 5.34
C ASN A 82 11.27 -4.66 5.15
N THR A 83 10.65 -4.43 3.99
CA THR A 83 9.86 -3.22 3.69
C THR A 83 8.72 -2.95 4.69
N PHE A 84 8.15 -4.00 5.29
CA PHE A 84 7.12 -3.84 6.33
C PHE A 84 7.70 -3.18 7.58
N TYR A 85 8.84 -3.68 8.05
CA TYR A 85 9.51 -3.17 9.25
C TYR A 85 10.09 -1.78 9.00
N ALA A 86 10.74 -1.57 7.86
CA ALA A 86 11.33 -0.30 7.47
C ALA A 86 10.28 0.82 7.43
N LYS A 87 9.15 0.61 6.72
CA LYS A 87 8.09 1.62 6.65
C LYS A 87 7.43 1.90 7.99
N ARG A 88 7.27 0.88 8.83
CA ARG A 88 6.72 1.07 10.17
C ARG A 88 7.69 1.86 11.07
N ALA A 89 8.98 1.59 10.98
CA ALA A 89 10.01 2.33 11.72
C ALA A 89 10.11 3.78 11.23
N GLU A 90 10.03 3.99 9.92
CA GLU A 90 10.14 5.30 9.31
C GLU A 90 8.93 6.21 9.57
N TYR A 91 7.71 5.70 9.39
CA TYR A 91 6.48 6.51 9.39
C TYR A 91 5.58 6.30 10.60
N GLY A 92 5.72 5.17 11.31
CA GLY A 92 4.74 4.79 12.35
C GLY A 92 4.68 5.79 13.51
N LEU A 93 5.83 6.23 14.04
CA LEU A 93 5.86 7.19 15.15
C LEU A 93 5.31 8.54 14.74
N PHE A 94 5.71 9.04 13.57
CA PHE A 94 5.19 10.30 13.03
C PHE A 94 3.69 10.25 12.82
N TRP A 95 3.18 9.13 12.28
CA TRP A 95 1.76 8.94 12.08
C TRP A 95 0.96 8.94 13.39
N LEU A 96 1.45 8.22 14.39
CA LEU A 96 0.78 8.13 15.70
C LEU A 96 0.85 9.44 16.50
N SER A 97 1.81 10.32 16.24
CA SER A 97 1.89 11.64 16.88
C SER A 97 0.88 12.65 16.33
N LYS A 98 0.30 12.41 15.14
CA LYS A 98 -0.74 13.28 14.58
C LYS A 98 -2.05 13.15 15.36
N PRO A 99 -2.80 14.27 15.58
CA PRO A 99 -4.14 14.24 16.17
C PRO A 99 -5.09 13.31 15.42
N PHE A 100 -5.99 12.65 16.14
CA PHE A 100 -6.95 11.72 15.54
C PHE A 100 -7.78 12.32 14.38
N PRO A 101 -8.31 13.57 14.48
CA PRO A 101 -9.08 14.18 13.38
C PRO A 101 -8.26 14.34 12.09
N GLU A 102 -6.98 14.70 12.20
CA GLU A 102 -6.09 14.84 11.05
C GLU A 102 -5.83 13.49 10.40
N ARG A 103 -5.55 12.45 11.19
CA ARG A 103 -5.39 11.09 10.68
C ARG A 103 -6.64 10.60 9.96
N LEU A 104 -7.81 10.88 10.54
CA LEU A 104 -9.09 10.51 9.94
C LEU A 104 -9.29 11.26 8.61
N SER A 105 -9.01 12.54 8.56
CA SER A 105 -9.06 13.34 7.33
C SER A 105 -8.13 12.78 6.26
N ASP A 106 -6.89 12.44 6.61
CA ASP A 106 -5.90 11.86 5.68
C ASP A 106 -6.38 10.54 5.07
N TYR A 107 -7.11 9.72 5.84
CA TYR A 107 -7.68 8.45 5.33
C TYR A 107 -8.98 8.62 4.56
N LEU A 108 -9.82 9.58 4.92
CA LEU A 108 -11.08 9.82 4.22
C LEU A 108 -10.88 10.59 2.92
N SER A 109 -9.91 11.49 2.85
CA SER A 109 -9.71 12.36 1.69
C SER A 109 -9.51 11.60 0.37
N PRO A 110 -8.72 10.52 0.25
CA PRO A 110 -8.60 9.78 -1.00
C PRO A 110 -9.91 9.09 -1.43
N ILE A 111 -10.75 8.70 -0.45
CA ILE A 111 -12.05 8.08 -0.70
C ILE A 111 -13.04 9.14 -1.19
N LEU A 112 -13.14 10.25 -0.45
CA LEU A 112 -14.10 11.31 -0.72
C LEU A 112 -13.73 12.17 -1.94
N ALA A 113 -12.44 12.31 -2.24
CA ALA A 113 -11.96 13.00 -3.44
C ALA A 113 -12.07 12.15 -4.71
N SER A 114 -12.56 10.90 -4.61
CA SER A 114 -12.72 9.99 -5.74
C SER A 114 -14.16 9.97 -6.26
N PRO A 115 -14.45 9.37 -7.43
CA PRO A 115 -15.79 9.13 -7.92
C PRO A 115 -16.69 8.35 -6.96
N PHE A 116 -16.12 7.69 -5.95
CA PHE A 116 -16.89 7.00 -4.92
C PHE A 116 -17.83 7.92 -4.14
N LEU A 117 -17.53 9.23 -4.05
CA LEU A 117 -18.38 10.20 -3.36
C LEU A 117 -19.85 10.14 -3.85
N VAL A 118 -20.06 10.08 -5.18
CA VAL A 118 -21.41 9.99 -5.76
C VAL A 118 -22.04 8.61 -5.65
N LEU A 119 -21.23 7.60 -5.34
CA LEU A 119 -21.69 6.23 -5.14
C LEU A 119 -22.05 5.93 -3.68
N ILE A 120 -21.67 6.81 -2.72
CA ILE A 120 -21.95 6.62 -1.29
C ILE A 120 -23.43 6.34 -1.02
N PRO A 121 -24.43 7.11 -1.57
CA PRO A 121 -25.83 6.82 -1.32
C PRO A 121 -26.24 5.42 -1.79
N GLY A 122 -25.74 4.97 -2.95
CA GLY A 122 -25.94 3.61 -3.45
C GLY A 122 -25.35 2.57 -2.52
N ALA A 123 -24.09 2.77 -2.10
CA ALA A 123 -23.40 1.86 -1.18
C ALA A 123 -24.16 1.73 0.14
N VAL A 124 -24.56 2.84 0.75
CA VAL A 124 -25.32 2.84 2.01
C VAL A 124 -26.65 2.12 1.86
N TYR A 125 -27.42 2.46 0.81
CA TYR A 125 -28.71 1.80 0.53
C TYR A 125 -28.53 0.28 0.40
N TRP A 126 -27.57 -0.15 -0.41
CA TRP A 126 -27.35 -1.56 -0.67
C TRP A 126 -26.88 -2.30 0.58
N LEU A 127 -25.89 -1.75 1.31
CA LEU A 127 -25.37 -2.33 2.54
C LEU A 127 -26.49 -2.49 3.59
N VAL A 128 -27.28 -1.45 3.86
CA VAL A 128 -28.38 -1.51 4.83
C VAL A 128 -29.37 -2.60 4.45
N LYS A 129 -29.80 -2.66 3.18
CA LYS A 129 -30.73 -3.67 2.69
C LYS A 129 -30.20 -5.10 2.82
N ARG A 130 -28.90 -5.31 2.55
CA ARG A 130 -28.27 -6.63 2.63
C ARG A 130 -27.95 -7.04 4.07
N ILE A 131 -27.54 -6.11 4.93
CA ILE A 131 -27.34 -6.35 6.37
C ILE A 131 -28.65 -6.78 7.03
N GLN A 132 -29.77 -6.11 6.72
CA GLN A 132 -31.12 -6.50 7.20
C GLN A 132 -31.49 -7.92 6.79
N LYS A 133 -31.05 -8.36 5.61
CA LYS A 133 -31.25 -9.75 5.12
C LYS A 133 -30.22 -10.75 5.65
N LYS A 134 -29.28 -10.30 6.48
CA LYS A 134 -28.17 -11.13 7.03
C LYS A 134 -27.36 -11.82 5.92
N ASP A 135 -27.12 -11.09 4.79
CA ASP A 135 -26.31 -11.58 3.68
C ASP A 135 -24.86 -11.74 4.13
N LEU A 136 -24.43 -13.00 4.29
CA LEU A 136 -23.10 -13.31 4.82
C LEU A 136 -21.96 -12.82 3.94
N GLY A 137 -22.14 -12.80 2.63
CA GLY A 137 -21.12 -12.31 1.69
C GLY A 137 -20.89 -10.81 1.88
N VAL A 138 -21.98 -10.06 2.06
CA VAL A 138 -21.91 -8.61 2.31
C VAL A 138 -21.32 -8.33 3.70
N LEU A 139 -21.74 -9.07 4.72
CA LEU A 139 -21.18 -8.92 6.07
C LEU A 139 -19.67 -9.24 6.09
N ALA A 140 -19.23 -10.26 5.37
CA ALA A 140 -17.83 -10.61 5.23
C ALA A 140 -17.03 -9.54 4.50
N SER A 141 -17.57 -8.99 3.40
CA SER A 141 -16.93 -7.91 2.66
C SER A 141 -16.83 -6.63 3.49
N LEU A 142 -17.88 -6.27 4.24
CA LEU A 142 -17.87 -5.13 5.16
C LEU A 142 -16.85 -5.34 6.30
N PHE A 143 -16.84 -6.51 6.92
CA PHE A 143 -15.87 -6.88 7.94
C PHE A 143 -14.43 -6.74 7.42
N TRP A 144 -14.17 -7.23 6.19
CA TRP A 144 -12.86 -7.12 5.59
C TRP A 144 -12.48 -5.68 5.30
N VAL A 145 -13.33 -4.90 4.63
CA VAL A 145 -13.01 -3.50 4.28
C VAL A 145 -12.73 -2.67 5.52
N LEU A 146 -13.60 -2.77 6.54
CA LEU A 146 -13.42 -2.02 7.79
C LEU A 146 -12.17 -2.48 8.55
N GLY A 147 -11.94 -3.80 8.66
CA GLY A 147 -10.77 -4.36 9.32
C GLY A 147 -9.48 -4.01 8.59
N TYR A 148 -9.47 -4.09 7.26
CA TYR A 148 -8.35 -3.73 6.42
C TYR A 148 -7.95 -2.26 6.60
N ILE A 149 -8.92 -1.35 6.48
CA ILE A 149 -8.69 0.10 6.68
C ILE A 149 -8.23 0.37 8.10
N ALA A 150 -8.84 -0.27 9.12
CA ALA A 150 -8.46 -0.08 10.51
C ALA A 150 -7.01 -0.51 10.80
N ILE A 151 -6.55 -1.65 10.26
CA ILE A 151 -5.17 -2.13 10.42
C ILE A 151 -4.18 -1.09 9.88
N TYR A 152 -4.44 -0.55 8.70
CA TYR A 152 -3.56 0.46 8.12
C TYR A 152 -3.68 1.81 8.84
N PHE A 153 -4.88 2.22 9.22
CA PHE A 153 -5.12 3.47 9.96
C PHE A 153 -4.35 3.53 11.30
N VAL A 154 -4.20 2.40 11.99
CA VAL A 154 -3.42 2.37 13.24
C VAL A 154 -1.92 2.17 13.02
N SER A 155 -1.49 1.80 11.82
CA SER A 155 -0.11 1.39 11.55
C SER A 155 0.69 2.38 10.72
N LEU A 156 0.08 3.00 9.70
CA LEU A 156 0.75 3.79 8.68
C LEU A 156 -0.13 4.94 8.19
N PRO A 157 0.45 6.06 7.70
CA PRO A 157 -0.32 7.12 7.05
C PRO A 157 -0.93 6.63 5.72
N ALA A 158 -2.00 7.30 5.28
CA ALA A 158 -2.63 7.10 3.96
C ALA A 158 -1.76 7.68 2.82
N TYR A 159 -0.57 7.16 2.69
CA TYR A 159 0.54 7.69 1.93
C TYR A 159 0.35 7.59 0.41
N GLN A 160 1.00 8.48 -0.37
CA GLN A 160 1.10 8.39 -1.82
C GLN A 160 -0.26 8.09 -2.50
N HIS A 161 -1.14 9.09 -2.52
CA HIS A 161 -2.48 9.00 -3.13
C HIS A 161 -3.39 7.92 -2.51
N GLY A 162 -3.21 7.60 -1.23
CA GLY A 162 -4.02 6.60 -0.54
C GLY A 162 -3.70 5.16 -0.92
N ARG A 163 -2.46 4.86 -1.35
CA ARG A 163 -2.04 3.53 -1.86
C ARG A 163 -2.42 2.37 -0.93
N TYR A 164 -2.51 2.60 0.38
CA TYR A 164 -2.91 1.56 1.34
C TYR A 164 -4.43 1.34 1.41
N ILE A 165 -5.24 2.23 0.81
CA ILE A 165 -6.69 2.09 0.71
C ILE A 165 -7.08 1.41 -0.61
N ILE A 166 -6.22 1.48 -1.63
CA ILE A 166 -6.50 0.96 -2.99
C ILE A 166 -7.08 -0.46 -2.99
N PRO A 167 -6.58 -1.45 -2.23
CA PRO A 167 -7.16 -2.79 -2.25
C PRO A 167 -8.62 -2.86 -1.80
N ALA A 168 -9.07 -1.96 -0.93
CA ALA A 168 -10.46 -1.91 -0.46
C ALA A 168 -11.40 -1.19 -1.45
N LEU A 169 -10.87 -0.28 -2.26
CA LEU A 169 -11.67 0.54 -3.18
C LEU A 169 -12.54 -0.28 -4.16
N PRO A 170 -12.06 -1.32 -4.85
CA PRO A 170 -12.89 -2.10 -5.77
C PRO A 170 -14.13 -2.68 -5.11
N VAL A 171 -14.03 -3.15 -3.86
CA VAL A 171 -15.17 -3.67 -3.09
C VAL A 171 -16.14 -2.55 -2.74
N MET A 172 -15.64 -1.39 -2.33
CA MET A 172 -16.46 -0.22 -2.03
C MET A 172 -17.19 0.30 -3.29
N TYR A 173 -16.49 0.39 -4.42
CA TYR A 173 -17.10 0.75 -5.70
C TYR A 173 -18.19 -0.24 -6.11
N LEU A 174 -17.96 -1.54 -5.93
CA LEU A 174 -18.98 -2.57 -6.21
C LEU A 174 -20.25 -2.35 -5.39
N TRP A 175 -20.14 -2.07 -4.08
CA TRP A 175 -21.30 -1.75 -3.24
C TRP A 175 -22.04 -0.54 -3.78
N GLY A 176 -21.32 0.52 -4.14
CA GLY A 176 -21.90 1.76 -4.65
C GLY A 176 -22.58 1.58 -5.98
N MET A 177 -21.94 0.91 -6.93
CA MET A 177 -22.49 0.68 -8.27
C MET A 177 -23.72 -0.23 -8.25
N VAL A 178 -23.67 -1.35 -7.53
CA VAL A 178 -24.82 -2.25 -7.41
C VAL A 178 -25.98 -1.56 -6.70
N GLY A 179 -25.71 -0.80 -5.64
CA GLY A 179 -26.74 -0.04 -4.94
C GLY A 179 -27.36 1.05 -5.80
N LEU A 180 -26.55 1.77 -6.57
CA LEU A 180 -27.03 2.76 -7.53
C LEU A 180 -27.94 2.12 -8.57
N LEU A 181 -27.53 0.98 -9.14
CA LEU A 181 -28.35 0.24 -10.10
C LEU A 181 -29.68 -0.24 -9.47
N GLU A 182 -29.65 -0.80 -8.26
CA GLU A 182 -30.87 -1.22 -7.56
C GLU A 182 -31.82 -0.02 -7.31
N ILE A 183 -31.30 1.16 -6.95
CA ILE A 183 -32.11 2.37 -6.77
C ILE A 183 -32.74 2.79 -8.10
N ILE A 184 -31.94 2.88 -9.16
CA ILE A 184 -32.40 3.34 -10.49
C ILE A 184 -33.47 2.42 -11.06
N LEU A 185 -33.36 1.11 -10.83
CA LEU A 185 -34.30 0.11 -11.31
C LEU A 185 -35.53 -0.05 -10.39
N SER A 186 -35.55 0.64 -9.24
CA SER A 186 -36.68 0.53 -8.30
C SER A 186 -37.92 1.22 -8.83
N PRO A 187 -39.14 0.62 -8.65
CA PRO A 187 -40.41 1.29 -8.98
C PRO A 187 -40.56 2.59 -8.22
N GLY A 188 -41.04 3.64 -8.91
CA GLY A 188 -41.30 4.95 -8.29
C GLY A 188 -40.12 5.92 -8.27
N VAL A 189 -38.91 5.52 -8.68
CA VAL A 189 -37.79 6.44 -8.83
C VAL A 189 -38.03 7.38 -10.04
N ASN A 190 -37.82 8.66 -9.81
CA ASN A 190 -37.89 9.64 -10.89
C ASN A 190 -36.79 9.40 -11.93
N ARG A 191 -37.21 9.00 -13.14
CA ARG A 191 -36.29 8.66 -14.24
C ARG A 191 -35.32 9.80 -14.57
N ARG A 192 -35.74 11.07 -14.43
CA ARG A 192 -34.83 12.20 -14.68
C ARG A 192 -33.72 12.28 -13.65
N LEU A 193 -34.03 12.08 -12.36
CA LEU A 193 -33.04 12.04 -11.30
C LEU A 193 -32.09 10.88 -11.47
N ALA A 194 -32.57 9.70 -11.87
CA ALA A 194 -31.76 8.55 -12.18
C ALA A 194 -30.74 8.82 -13.31
N ILE A 195 -31.21 9.44 -14.41
CA ILE A 195 -30.35 9.83 -15.54
C ILE A 195 -29.29 10.87 -15.07
N VAL A 196 -29.73 11.92 -14.36
CA VAL A 196 -28.80 12.95 -13.85
C VAL A 196 -27.71 12.33 -12.97
N TRP A 197 -28.10 11.40 -12.10
CA TRP A 197 -27.11 10.72 -11.24
C TRP A 197 -26.12 9.87 -12.04
N GLN A 198 -26.59 9.10 -13.03
CA GLN A 198 -25.72 8.34 -13.94
C GLN A 198 -24.77 9.26 -14.71
N MET A 199 -25.29 10.37 -15.26
CA MET A 199 -24.46 11.35 -15.99
C MET A 199 -23.41 11.99 -15.07
N LEU A 200 -23.77 12.35 -13.84
CA LEU A 200 -22.85 12.88 -12.84
C LEU A 200 -21.76 11.86 -12.49
N THR A 201 -22.14 10.60 -12.28
CA THR A 201 -21.18 9.52 -12.03
C THR A 201 -20.19 9.36 -13.19
N ALA A 202 -20.69 9.31 -14.43
CA ALA A 202 -19.86 9.20 -15.63
C ALA A 202 -18.93 10.41 -15.78
N LEU A 203 -19.44 11.63 -15.57
CA LEU A 203 -18.67 12.86 -15.65
C LEU A 203 -17.54 12.89 -14.62
N LEU A 204 -17.82 12.50 -13.36
CA LEU A 204 -16.81 12.44 -12.31
C LEU A 204 -15.78 11.36 -12.57
N CYS A 205 -16.17 10.20 -13.11
CA CYS A 205 -15.21 9.17 -13.53
C CYS A 205 -14.27 9.69 -14.63
N LEU A 206 -14.81 10.40 -15.65
CA LEU A 206 -14.00 11.01 -16.71
C LEU A 206 -13.08 12.10 -16.16
N ALA A 207 -13.60 12.99 -15.32
CA ALA A 207 -12.81 14.05 -14.68
C ALA A 207 -11.68 13.46 -13.82
N PHE A 208 -11.98 12.43 -13.04
CA PHE A 208 -11.00 11.76 -12.19
C PHE A 208 -9.94 11.03 -13.03
N ALA A 209 -10.35 10.37 -14.12
CA ALA A 209 -9.40 9.74 -15.06
C ALA A 209 -8.46 10.78 -15.69
N PHE A 210 -9.01 11.94 -16.12
CA PHE A 210 -8.19 13.03 -16.69
C PHE A 210 -7.21 13.61 -15.65
N LEU A 211 -7.69 13.93 -14.44
CA LEU A 211 -6.86 14.46 -13.36
C LEU A 211 -5.79 13.45 -12.93
N GLY A 212 -6.16 12.17 -12.84
CA GLY A 212 -5.24 11.08 -12.52
C GLY A 212 -4.18 10.89 -13.59
N ALA A 213 -4.56 10.95 -14.87
CA ALA A 213 -3.60 10.89 -15.98
C ALA A 213 -2.61 12.07 -15.94
N ARG A 214 -3.11 13.29 -15.67
CA ARG A 214 -2.26 14.48 -15.51
C ARG A 214 -1.31 14.34 -14.32
N GLN A 215 -1.80 13.84 -13.19
CA GLN A 215 -0.97 13.60 -12.01
C GLN A 215 0.10 12.54 -12.30
N ASN A 216 -0.26 11.45 -12.98
CA ASN A 216 0.69 10.40 -13.38
C ASN A 216 1.80 10.95 -14.29
N VAL A 217 1.47 11.80 -15.26
CA VAL A 217 2.49 12.46 -16.11
C VAL A 217 3.46 13.27 -15.24
N ASN A 218 2.92 14.03 -14.27
CA ASN A 218 3.76 14.79 -13.34
C ASN A 218 4.66 13.88 -12.50
N ASP A 219 4.17 12.78 -12.00
CA ASP A 219 4.96 11.84 -11.17
C ASP A 219 6.07 11.18 -12.00
N VAL A 220 5.76 10.78 -13.24
CA VAL A 220 6.76 10.24 -14.18
C VAL A 220 7.85 11.28 -14.50
N LEU A 221 7.46 12.52 -14.81
CA LEU A 221 8.42 13.60 -15.07
C LEU A 221 9.34 13.85 -13.87
N TRP A 222 8.83 13.75 -12.65
CA TRP A 222 9.65 13.88 -11.45
C TRP A 222 10.65 12.71 -11.33
N VAL A 223 10.21 11.49 -11.50
CA VAL A 223 11.09 10.30 -11.46
C VAL A 223 12.19 10.44 -12.52
N GLU A 224 11.85 10.84 -13.73
CA GLU A 224 12.81 11.02 -14.81
C GLU A 224 13.81 12.15 -14.54
N SER A 225 13.33 13.32 -14.08
CA SER A 225 14.18 14.51 -13.91
C SER A 225 15.01 14.48 -12.63
N GLU A 226 14.57 13.77 -11.59
CA GLU A 226 15.26 13.70 -10.31
C GLU A 226 16.02 12.36 -10.17
N MET A 227 15.31 11.24 -10.16
CA MET A 227 15.90 9.94 -9.82
C MET A 227 16.72 9.36 -10.98
N VAL A 228 16.14 9.30 -12.19
CA VAL A 228 16.82 8.74 -13.36
C VAL A 228 17.97 9.64 -13.82
N ALA A 229 17.76 10.96 -13.81
CA ALA A 229 18.83 11.91 -14.14
C ALA A 229 20.01 11.79 -13.17
N THR A 230 19.74 11.65 -11.85
CA THR A 230 20.80 11.41 -10.86
C THR A 230 21.54 10.10 -11.12
N ALA A 231 20.82 9.02 -11.39
CA ALA A 231 21.45 7.72 -11.70
C ALA A 231 22.35 7.78 -12.96
N LYS A 232 21.90 8.46 -14.00
CA LYS A 232 22.71 8.69 -15.22
C LYS A 232 23.94 9.52 -14.93
N TRP A 233 23.81 10.57 -14.11
CA TRP A 233 24.94 11.39 -13.73
C TRP A 233 25.96 10.59 -12.89
N VAL A 234 25.50 9.77 -11.95
CA VAL A 234 26.35 8.87 -11.14
C VAL A 234 27.18 7.95 -12.05
N ASN A 235 26.55 7.28 -13.01
CA ASN A 235 27.25 6.39 -13.94
C ASN A 235 28.33 7.08 -14.79
N GLN A 236 28.20 8.39 -15.01
CA GLN A 236 29.13 9.16 -15.84
C GLN A 236 30.26 9.80 -15.03
N ASN A 237 30.07 10.06 -13.73
CA ASN A 237 30.94 10.92 -12.95
C ASN A 237 31.49 10.25 -11.68
N ILE A 238 30.94 9.14 -11.23
CA ILE A 238 31.37 8.44 -10.01
C ILE A 238 32.01 7.10 -10.41
N PRO A 239 33.17 6.76 -9.83
CA PRO A 239 33.81 5.45 -10.05
C PRO A 239 32.86 4.30 -9.68
N PRO A 240 32.80 3.20 -10.46
CA PRO A 240 31.85 2.12 -10.26
C PRO A 240 32.08 1.32 -8.95
N ASP A 241 33.25 1.40 -8.35
CA ASP A 241 33.60 0.79 -7.06
C ASP A 241 33.25 1.68 -5.85
N ALA A 242 32.93 2.96 -6.08
CA ALA A 242 32.51 3.87 -5.03
C ALA A 242 31.19 3.42 -4.41
N ARG A 243 31.10 3.42 -3.08
CA ARG A 243 29.92 2.99 -2.34
C ARG A 243 28.95 4.16 -2.11
N LEU A 244 27.71 3.96 -2.49
CA LEU A 244 26.65 4.97 -2.41
C LEU A 244 25.72 4.71 -1.25
N ALA A 245 25.45 5.72 -0.41
CA ALA A 245 24.30 5.74 0.50
C ALA A 245 23.13 6.42 -0.17
N VAL A 246 21.99 5.74 -0.25
CA VAL A 246 20.84 6.18 -1.03
C VAL A 246 19.56 6.05 -0.20
N HIS A 247 18.70 7.09 -0.17
CA HIS A 247 17.39 6.97 0.46
C HIS A 247 16.37 6.30 -0.46
N ASP A 248 16.30 6.72 -1.72
CA ASP A 248 15.40 6.13 -2.72
C ASP A 248 16.17 5.24 -3.68
N ILE A 249 16.06 3.94 -3.46
CA ILE A 249 16.80 2.94 -4.23
C ILE A 249 16.21 2.66 -5.62
N GLY A 250 15.03 3.19 -5.97
CA GLY A 250 14.30 2.83 -7.18
C GLY A 250 15.15 2.94 -8.44
N ALA A 251 15.35 4.14 -8.95
CA ALA A 251 16.16 4.35 -10.18
C ALA A 251 17.65 4.07 -9.94
N LEU A 252 18.20 4.46 -8.79
CA LEU A 252 19.60 4.23 -8.49
C LEU A 252 19.91 2.74 -8.43
N GLY A 253 19.16 1.94 -7.67
CA GLY A 253 19.38 0.48 -7.61
C GLY A 253 19.16 -0.24 -8.94
N TYR A 254 18.45 0.35 -9.89
CA TYR A 254 18.24 -0.22 -11.22
C TYR A 254 19.31 0.17 -12.25
N TYR A 255 19.73 1.45 -12.25
CA TYR A 255 20.60 1.97 -13.30
C TYR A 255 22.08 2.00 -12.93
N VAL A 256 22.46 2.07 -11.64
CA VAL A 256 23.86 2.13 -11.24
C VAL A 256 24.44 0.74 -10.93
N GLN A 257 25.73 0.61 -11.16
CA GLN A 257 26.48 -0.63 -10.85
C GLN A 257 27.21 -0.55 -9.49
N ASN A 258 27.21 0.61 -8.87
CA ASN A 258 27.86 0.89 -7.62
C ASN A 258 27.26 0.05 -6.46
N PRO A 259 28.05 -0.36 -5.48
CA PRO A 259 27.52 -0.91 -4.23
C PRO A 259 26.65 0.13 -3.51
N VAL A 260 25.41 -0.26 -3.14
CA VAL A 260 24.44 0.64 -2.53
C VAL A 260 24.15 0.25 -1.08
N VAL A 261 24.20 1.23 -0.18
CA VAL A 261 23.66 1.18 1.17
C VAL A 261 22.31 1.90 1.18
N ASP A 262 21.24 1.17 1.40
CA ASP A 262 19.89 1.71 1.42
C ASP A 262 19.55 2.28 2.80
N MET A 263 19.45 3.60 2.88
CA MET A 263 19.14 4.33 4.10
C MET A 263 17.67 4.25 4.50
N ALA A 264 16.77 3.93 3.56
CA ALA A 264 15.37 3.64 3.84
C ALA A 264 15.14 2.24 4.44
N GLY A 265 16.19 1.41 4.49
CA GLY A 265 16.17 0.10 5.12
C GLY A 265 15.38 -0.97 4.35
N LEU A 266 15.03 -0.75 3.08
CA LEU A 266 14.22 -1.69 2.30
C LEU A 266 15.03 -2.95 1.94
N ILE A 267 16.31 -2.76 1.53
CA ILE A 267 17.24 -3.83 1.18
C ILE A 267 18.43 -3.92 2.15
N THR A 268 18.57 -2.96 3.09
CA THR A 268 19.60 -2.95 4.12
C THR A 268 18.95 -3.06 5.51
N PRO A 269 18.58 -4.26 5.99
CA PRO A 269 17.85 -4.46 7.24
C PRO A 269 18.53 -3.85 8.46
N GLY A 270 19.87 -3.81 8.46
CA GLY A 270 20.66 -3.27 9.56
C GLY A 270 20.41 -1.79 9.89
N VAL A 271 19.83 -1.03 8.95
CA VAL A 271 19.51 0.40 9.14
C VAL A 271 18.19 0.61 9.89
N VAL A 272 17.26 -0.35 9.80
CA VAL A 272 15.88 -0.20 10.34
C VAL A 272 15.82 0.24 11.81
N PRO A 273 16.67 -0.25 12.74
CA PRO A 273 16.62 0.13 14.15
C PRO A 273 16.95 1.61 14.43
N PHE A 274 17.57 2.31 13.48
CA PHE A 274 18.00 3.71 13.65
C PHE A 274 17.75 4.60 12.43
N ILE A 275 16.78 4.22 11.60
CA ILE A 275 16.43 4.90 10.35
C ILE A 275 16.11 6.41 10.52
N ARG A 276 15.73 6.85 11.73
CA ARG A 276 15.42 8.24 12.07
C ARG A 276 16.51 8.92 12.91
N ASP A 277 17.58 8.21 13.23
CA ASP A 277 18.70 8.71 14.02
C ASP A 277 19.88 9.01 13.08
N GLU A 278 19.97 10.28 12.64
CA GLU A 278 21.01 10.70 11.71
C GLU A 278 22.42 10.49 12.27
N THR A 279 22.63 10.58 13.60
CA THR A 279 23.93 10.36 14.23
C THR A 279 24.36 8.92 14.11
N ARG A 280 23.47 7.96 14.46
CA ARG A 280 23.75 6.53 14.31
C ARG A 280 23.84 6.12 12.85
N LEU A 281 23.05 6.76 11.99
CA LEU A 281 23.11 6.54 10.55
C LEU A 281 24.47 6.99 10.00
N ALA A 282 24.99 8.16 10.40
CA ALA A 282 26.34 8.60 10.02
C ALA A 282 27.41 7.59 10.42
N GLN A 283 27.38 7.11 11.65
CA GLN A 283 28.33 6.07 12.13
C GLN A 283 28.24 4.79 11.31
N TYR A 284 27.02 4.39 10.95
CA TYR A 284 26.79 3.23 10.09
C TYR A 284 27.36 3.44 8.68
N LEU A 285 27.17 4.62 8.09
CA LEU A 285 27.71 4.96 6.77
C LEU A 285 29.25 4.99 6.79
N ASP A 286 29.85 5.53 7.86
CA ASP A 286 31.30 5.54 8.06
C ASP A 286 31.86 4.11 8.18
N SER A 287 31.21 3.26 8.98
CA SER A 287 31.63 1.86 9.16
C SER A 287 31.50 1.03 7.89
N ASN A 288 30.58 1.41 7.00
CA ASN A 288 30.41 0.78 5.70
C ASN A 288 31.23 1.44 4.58
N SER A 289 32.14 2.36 4.91
CA SER A 289 33.02 3.02 3.94
C SER A 289 32.27 3.64 2.76
N VAL A 290 31.19 4.38 3.06
CA VAL A 290 30.42 5.12 2.05
C VAL A 290 31.25 6.27 1.51
N ASP A 291 31.18 6.51 0.20
CA ASP A 291 31.90 7.58 -0.51
C ASP A 291 30.98 8.74 -0.89
N TYR A 292 29.73 8.44 -1.20
CA TYR A 292 28.74 9.45 -1.60
C TYR A 292 27.38 9.19 -0.94
N LEU A 293 26.70 10.30 -0.57
CA LEU A 293 25.33 10.33 -0.06
C LEU A 293 24.39 10.91 -1.12
N ILE A 294 23.30 10.22 -1.44
CA ILE A 294 22.33 10.63 -2.45
C ILE A 294 20.94 10.66 -1.81
N THR A 295 20.41 11.89 -1.63
CA THR A 295 19.15 12.08 -0.94
C THR A 295 18.54 13.46 -1.21
N LEU A 296 17.29 13.67 -0.79
CA LEU A 296 16.70 14.99 -0.60
C LEU A 296 17.24 15.60 0.71
N PRO A 297 17.67 16.88 0.71
CA PRO A 297 18.20 17.54 1.92
C PRO A 297 17.26 17.49 3.12
N SER A 298 15.95 17.63 2.91
CA SER A 298 14.95 17.61 3.98
C SER A 298 14.81 16.26 4.68
N PHE A 299 15.25 15.16 4.06
CA PHE A 299 15.17 13.84 4.68
C PHE A 299 16.26 13.63 5.73
N TYR A 300 17.43 14.21 5.47
CA TYR A 300 18.61 14.11 6.34
C TYR A 300 19.34 15.45 6.44
N PRO A 301 18.75 16.46 7.09
CA PRO A 301 19.31 17.81 7.14
C PRO A 301 20.66 17.87 7.86
N GLN A 302 20.91 17.04 8.88
CA GLN A 302 22.19 17.04 9.59
C GLN A 302 23.29 16.38 8.74
N LEU A 303 22.96 15.31 8.02
CA LEU A 303 23.94 14.62 7.17
C LEU A 303 24.33 15.46 5.96
N THR A 304 23.39 16.23 5.39
CA THR A 304 23.63 17.01 4.16
C THR A 304 24.26 18.38 4.42
N SER A 305 23.96 19.03 5.56
CA SER A 305 24.38 20.42 5.84
C SER A 305 25.88 20.61 5.93
N GLN A 306 26.65 19.57 6.24
CA GLN A 306 28.10 19.62 6.44
C GLN A 306 28.90 18.97 5.30
N ARG A 307 28.23 18.61 4.19
CA ARG A 307 28.84 17.86 3.09
C ARG A 307 28.88 18.67 1.81
N GLU A 308 29.93 18.45 1.02
CA GLU A 308 30.08 19.06 -0.30
C GLU A 308 29.03 18.51 -1.26
N LEU A 309 28.17 19.39 -1.79
CA LEU A 309 27.22 19.06 -2.85
C LEU A 309 27.96 19.01 -4.19
N VAL A 310 28.08 17.82 -4.78
CA VAL A 310 28.80 17.63 -6.07
C VAL A 310 27.85 17.61 -7.26
N PHE A 311 26.59 17.30 -7.05
CA PHE A 311 25.55 17.36 -8.08
C PHE A 311 24.17 17.62 -7.45
N LYS A 312 23.34 18.35 -8.19
CA LYS A 312 21.93 18.59 -7.85
C LYS A 312 21.08 18.27 -9.07
N ALA A 313 20.12 17.35 -8.92
CA ALA A 313 19.16 17.00 -9.97
C ALA A 313 18.12 18.11 -10.14
N GLY A 314 17.29 17.99 -11.20
CA GLY A 314 16.12 18.83 -11.40
C GLY A 314 16.42 20.28 -11.73
N LEU A 315 16.09 20.69 -12.93
CA LEU A 315 16.17 22.10 -13.36
C LEU A 315 14.88 22.87 -13.07
N THR A 316 13.81 22.18 -12.67
CA THR A 316 12.49 22.80 -12.45
C THR A 316 11.91 22.39 -11.10
N PRO A 317 11.76 23.36 -10.15
CA PRO A 317 11.01 23.11 -8.92
C PRO A 317 9.58 22.71 -9.24
N ARG A 318 9.08 21.64 -8.60
CA ARG A 318 7.67 21.25 -8.74
C ARG A 318 6.78 22.05 -7.80
N PRO A 319 5.65 22.57 -8.27
CA PRO A 319 4.60 23.01 -7.39
C PRO A 319 4.04 21.79 -6.62
N GLY A 320 4.16 21.80 -5.29
CA GLY A 320 3.54 20.80 -4.41
C GLY A 320 4.45 19.72 -3.84
N ILE A 321 5.69 19.55 -4.29
CA ILE A 321 6.74 18.81 -3.59
C ILE A 321 7.85 19.81 -3.26
N LEU A 322 7.86 20.30 -2.08
CA LEU A 322 8.84 21.07 -1.31
C LEU A 322 9.98 21.84 -2.05
N GLY A 323 9.94 22.01 -3.38
CA GLY A 323 10.97 22.75 -4.14
C GLY A 323 12.39 22.19 -4.02
N GLU A 324 12.55 20.99 -3.46
CA GLU A 324 13.85 20.37 -3.25
C GLU A 324 14.15 19.37 -4.37
N SER A 325 15.43 19.31 -4.75
CA SER A 325 15.96 18.37 -5.71
C SER A 325 16.88 17.38 -5.03
N ILE A 326 17.01 16.19 -5.60
CA ILE A 326 17.97 15.19 -5.14
C ILE A 326 19.38 15.75 -5.28
N GLY A 327 20.13 15.70 -4.18
CA GLY A 327 21.54 16.05 -4.12
C GLY A 327 22.43 14.83 -4.02
N VAL A 328 23.59 14.89 -4.68
CA VAL A 328 24.71 13.97 -4.48
C VAL A 328 25.77 14.71 -3.69
N TYR A 329 26.09 14.19 -2.52
CA TYR A 329 27.04 14.79 -1.58
C TYR A 329 28.26 13.89 -1.44
N ARG A 330 29.46 14.47 -1.40
CA ARG A 330 30.66 13.74 -1.06
C ARG A 330 30.63 13.38 0.41
N TRP A 331 30.78 12.10 0.75
CA TRP A 331 30.75 11.65 2.14
C TRP A 331 32.13 11.70 2.79
N LYS A 332 33.19 11.32 2.03
CA LYS A 332 34.62 11.36 2.44
C LYS A 332 35.42 12.26 1.52
#